data_cb03df16339e82088697d1144e20c78a
#
_entry.id   cb03df16339e82088697d1144e20c78a
#
_cell.length_a   1.000
_cell.length_b   1.000
_cell.length_c   1.000
_cell.angle_alpha   90.00
_cell.angle_beta   90.00
_cell.angle_gamma   90.00
#
_symmetry.space_group_name_H-M   'P 1'
#
loop_
_entity.id
_entity.type
_entity.pdbx_description
1 polymer ?
#
loop_
_entity_poly.entity_id
_entity_poly.type
_entity_poly.pdbx_seq_one_letter_code
_entity_poly.pdbx_strand_id
1 'polypeptide(L)'
;MKNQIGHGKIIGFFLLAVMLCLSACGAPAEKEDAQQPEAEEPVEENTLPGTWTVPEGWVKAEKYSTENKIFYVEEGHEEDEQPDNISIEVGTNRYSEEDHVNFRDAIVRQLTIQASSVGAELTGEGAFTAQEDVLYMFTISEEAVVTKQFYIVGDQRYCLVHLTNFTGSESAGEAARAIADSFTWE
;
A
#
# COMPACT_ATOMS: atom_id res chain seq x y z
N MET A 1 2.55 -8.90 51.35
CA MET A 1 3.21 -8.00 50.41
C MET A 1 3.96 -8.85 49.39
N LYS A 2 3.39 -9.04 48.20
CA LYS A 2 4.05 -9.68 47.04
C LYS A 2 3.79 -8.79 45.83
N ASN A 3 4.85 -8.13 45.37
CA ASN A 3 4.86 -7.37 44.13
C ASN A 3 4.71 -8.35 42.92
N GLN A 4 3.65 -8.18 42.19
CA GLN A 4 3.51 -8.75 40.84
C GLN A 4 4.05 -7.71 39.87
N ILE A 5 5.21 -7.99 39.28
CA ILE A 5 5.78 -7.22 38.18
C ILE A 5 5.10 -7.74 36.93
N GLY A 6 4.23 -6.88 36.34
CA GLY A 6 3.61 -7.13 35.05
C GLY A 6 4.67 -7.11 33.96
N HIS A 7 4.84 -8.25 33.29
CA HIS A 7 5.64 -8.33 32.08
C HIS A 7 4.78 -7.75 30.92
N GLY A 8 5.03 -6.49 30.61
CA GLY A 8 4.57 -5.88 29.36
C GLY A 8 5.21 -6.64 28.19
N LYS A 9 4.41 -7.39 27.47
CA LYS A 9 4.82 -7.93 26.17
C LYS A 9 4.94 -6.74 25.20
N ILE A 10 6.17 -6.37 24.91
CA ILE A 10 6.49 -5.48 23.79
C ILE A 10 6.15 -6.28 22.54
N ILE A 11 4.98 -6.04 21.98
CA ILE A 11 4.63 -6.53 20.64
C ILE A 11 5.46 -5.70 19.68
N GLY A 12 6.48 -6.32 19.13
CA GLY A 12 7.37 -5.70 18.16
C GLY A 12 6.58 -5.28 16.92
N PHE A 13 6.72 -4.02 16.60
CA PHE A 13 6.23 -3.39 15.40
C PHE A 13 6.95 -4.02 14.20
N PHE A 14 6.36 -5.05 13.60
CA PHE A 14 6.84 -5.57 12.33
C PHE A 14 6.24 -4.73 11.21
N LEU A 15 6.90 -3.60 10.95
CA LEU A 15 6.77 -2.89 9.68
C LEU A 15 7.43 -3.78 8.62
N LEU A 16 6.65 -4.66 8.02
CA LEU A 16 7.15 -5.53 6.96
C LEU A 16 7.26 -4.72 5.67
N ALA A 17 8.34 -3.97 5.57
CA ALA A 17 8.73 -3.36 4.32
C ALA A 17 9.21 -4.48 3.37
N VAL A 18 8.38 -4.82 2.41
CA VAL A 18 8.82 -5.65 1.27
C VAL A 18 9.75 -4.80 0.42
N MET A 19 11.05 -4.85 0.74
CA MET A 19 12.09 -4.17 -0.02
C MET A 19 12.50 -5.06 -1.20
N LEU A 20 11.87 -4.86 -2.34
CA LEU A 20 12.39 -5.37 -3.62
C LEU A 20 13.49 -4.41 -4.10
N CYS A 21 14.72 -4.63 -3.65
CA CYS A 21 15.90 -3.98 -4.24
C CYS A 21 16.20 -4.61 -5.59
N LEU A 22 15.91 -3.89 -6.66
CA LEU A 22 16.60 -4.08 -7.94
C LEU A 22 17.26 -2.77 -8.31
N SER A 23 18.57 -2.75 -8.13
CA SER A 23 19.45 -1.65 -8.48
C SER A 23 19.45 -1.42 -10.00
N ALA A 24 19.22 -0.19 -10.42
CA ALA A 24 19.68 0.30 -11.71
C ALA A 24 20.35 1.67 -11.52
N CYS A 25 21.63 1.70 -11.83
CA CYS A 25 22.45 2.90 -11.93
C CYS A 25 22.01 3.80 -13.06
N GLY A 26 22.06 5.11 -12.86
CA GLY A 26 22.04 6.11 -13.91
C GLY A 26 22.25 7.52 -13.36
N ALA A 27 23.38 8.11 -13.71
CA ALA A 27 23.96 9.35 -13.20
C ALA A 27 23.40 10.62 -13.90
N PRO A 28 23.94 11.83 -13.61
CA PRO A 28 23.21 13.05 -13.30
C PRO A 28 23.23 14.09 -14.42
N ALA A 29 22.37 15.08 -14.40
CA ALA A 29 22.61 16.41 -15.01
C ALA A 29 21.62 17.45 -14.50
N GLU A 30 22.18 18.41 -13.94
CA GLU A 30 22.27 19.87 -14.26
C GLU A 30 21.03 20.74 -14.01
N LYS A 31 21.32 21.73 -13.19
CA LYS A 31 20.48 22.86 -12.78
C LYS A 31 20.34 23.87 -13.91
N GLU A 32 19.16 24.47 -14.07
CA GLU A 32 19.07 25.88 -14.43
C GLU A 32 17.81 26.56 -13.85
N ASP A 33 17.93 27.85 -13.66
CA ASP A 33 17.43 28.79 -12.70
C ASP A 33 16.10 29.47 -13.09
N ALA A 34 15.31 29.76 -12.08
CA ALA A 34 14.40 30.91 -11.90
C ALA A 34 13.29 31.20 -12.93
N GLN A 35 12.05 31.11 -12.43
CA GLN A 35 11.15 32.28 -12.28
C GLN A 35 9.87 31.88 -11.56
N GLN A 36 9.60 32.58 -10.46
CA GLN A 36 8.38 32.44 -9.66
C GLN A 36 7.24 33.23 -10.30
N PRO A 37 6.06 32.65 -10.44
CA PRO A 37 4.83 33.37 -10.23
C PRO A 37 3.87 32.68 -9.26
N GLU A 38 3.36 33.50 -8.38
CA GLU A 38 2.02 33.55 -7.80
C GLU A 38 1.35 32.23 -7.34
N ALA A 39 1.06 32.22 -6.04
CA ALA A 39 0.46 31.17 -5.26
C ALA A 39 -0.84 30.61 -5.90
N GLU A 40 -0.71 29.49 -6.55
CA GLU A 40 -1.77 28.51 -6.66
C GLU A 40 -1.65 27.58 -5.43
N GLU A 41 -2.78 27.29 -4.79
CA GLU A 41 -2.83 26.34 -3.69
C GLU A 41 -2.12 25.03 -4.15
N PRO A 42 -1.27 24.41 -3.31
CA PRO A 42 -0.51 23.26 -3.73
C PRO A 42 -1.48 22.14 -4.07
N VAL A 43 -1.70 21.92 -5.35
CA VAL A 43 -2.09 20.60 -5.84
C VAL A 43 -0.92 19.71 -5.45
N GLU A 44 -1.08 18.88 -4.43
CA GLU A 44 -0.05 17.92 -4.02
C GLU A 44 0.28 17.06 -5.24
N GLU A 45 1.42 17.33 -5.83
CA GLU A 45 1.91 16.60 -6.99
C GLU A 45 2.20 15.17 -6.53
N ASN A 46 1.29 14.26 -6.89
CA ASN A 46 1.48 12.85 -6.64
C ASN A 46 2.67 12.38 -7.49
N THR A 47 3.75 12.01 -6.84
CA THR A 47 4.99 11.61 -7.51
C THR A 47 4.96 10.18 -8.05
N LEU A 48 3.92 9.40 -7.72
CA LEU A 48 3.74 8.04 -8.23
C LEU A 48 3.16 8.07 -9.66
N PRO A 49 3.59 7.15 -10.54
CA PRO A 49 3.10 7.08 -11.91
C PRO A 49 1.68 6.49 -11.96
N GLY A 50 0.70 7.33 -11.74
CA GLY A 50 -0.72 7.00 -11.76
C GLY A 50 -1.55 7.95 -10.89
N THR A 51 -2.85 7.96 -11.11
CA THR A 51 -3.80 8.79 -10.38
C THR A 51 -4.88 7.92 -9.73
N TRP A 52 -5.45 8.38 -8.63
CA TRP A 52 -6.55 7.71 -7.92
C TRP A 52 -7.39 8.73 -7.15
N THR A 53 -8.56 8.30 -6.75
CA THR A 53 -9.45 9.11 -5.90
C THR A 53 -9.39 8.59 -4.47
N VAL A 54 -9.12 9.50 -3.53
CA VAL A 54 -9.19 9.19 -2.09
C VAL A 54 -10.64 9.33 -1.64
N PRO A 55 -11.23 8.31 -1.00
CA PRO A 55 -12.58 8.40 -0.48
C PRO A 55 -12.73 9.47 0.60
N GLU A 56 -13.94 10.05 0.72
CA GLU A 56 -14.29 10.98 1.79
C GLU A 56 -14.02 10.35 3.17
N GLY A 57 -13.48 11.14 4.09
CA GLY A 57 -13.11 10.69 5.44
C GLY A 57 -11.73 10.04 5.52
N TRP A 58 -10.95 10.00 4.43
CA TRP A 58 -9.56 9.56 4.43
C TRP A 58 -8.63 10.71 4.06
N VAL A 59 -7.56 10.87 4.82
CA VAL A 59 -6.58 11.95 4.64
C VAL A 59 -5.18 11.40 4.50
N LYS A 60 -4.34 12.11 3.75
CA LYS A 60 -2.93 11.73 3.58
C LYS A 60 -2.18 11.87 4.90
N ALA A 61 -1.51 10.82 5.31
CA ALA A 61 -0.66 10.80 6.49
C ALA A 61 0.77 11.24 6.11
N GLU A 62 1.01 12.55 6.07
CA GLU A 62 2.28 13.15 5.62
C GLU A 62 3.49 12.61 6.37
N LYS A 63 3.36 12.38 7.67
CA LYS A 63 4.42 11.86 8.54
C LYS A 63 4.96 10.49 8.09
N TYR A 64 4.13 9.70 7.45
CA TYR A 64 4.46 8.33 7.02
C TYR A 64 4.65 8.21 5.51
N SER A 65 4.23 9.22 4.75
CA SER A 65 4.33 9.24 3.30
C SER A 65 5.74 9.58 2.84
N THR A 66 6.13 9.01 1.69
CA THR A 66 7.41 9.23 1.01
C THR A 66 7.16 9.43 -0.48
N GLU A 67 8.18 9.79 -1.25
CA GLU A 67 8.10 9.91 -2.71
C GLU A 67 7.61 8.63 -3.42
N ASN A 68 7.87 7.46 -2.82
CA ASN A 68 7.57 6.15 -3.44
C ASN A 68 6.41 5.41 -2.78
N LYS A 69 5.83 5.96 -1.71
CA LYS A 69 4.74 5.33 -0.98
C LYS A 69 3.92 6.37 -0.22
N ILE A 70 2.65 6.44 -0.55
CA ILE A 70 1.71 7.39 0.07
C ILE A 70 0.83 6.63 1.04
N PHE A 71 0.65 7.18 2.24
CA PHE A 71 -0.20 6.63 3.28
C PHE A 71 -1.43 7.50 3.51
N TYR A 72 -2.56 6.85 3.74
CA TYR A 72 -3.81 7.45 4.15
C TYR A 72 -4.30 6.82 5.44
N VAL A 73 -4.94 7.61 6.29
CA VAL A 73 -5.62 7.19 7.52
C VAL A 73 -7.00 7.84 7.57
N GLU A 74 -7.91 7.34 8.39
CA GLU A 74 -9.18 8.02 8.61
C GLU A 74 -8.95 9.41 9.24
N GLU A 75 -9.73 10.40 8.81
CA GLU A 75 -9.67 11.77 9.31
C GLU A 75 -9.89 11.81 10.83
N GLY A 76 -8.98 12.49 11.55
CA GLY A 76 -8.98 12.56 13.01
C GLY A 76 -8.22 11.42 13.70
N HIS A 77 -7.67 10.46 12.96
CA HIS A 77 -6.88 9.34 13.48
C HIS A 77 -5.39 9.41 13.13
N GLU A 78 -4.90 10.57 12.64
CA GLU A 78 -3.53 10.76 12.15
C GLU A 78 -2.47 10.60 13.25
N GLU A 79 -2.86 10.84 14.51
CA GLU A 79 -1.97 10.77 15.68
C GLU A 79 -2.16 9.49 16.51
N ASP A 80 -3.03 8.59 16.08
CA ASP A 80 -3.23 7.30 16.76
C ASP A 80 -1.97 6.43 16.67
N GLU A 81 -1.72 5.60 17.68
CA GLU A 81 -0.56 4.72 17.70
C GLU A 81 -0.63 3.63 16.62
N GLN A 82 -1.83 3.14 16.31
CA GLN A 82 -2.10 2.08 15.33
C GLN A 82 -3.41 2.37 14.58
N PRO A 83 -3.45 3.40 13.74
CA PRO A 83 -4.63 3.66 12.93
C PRO A 83 -4.78 2.62 11.83
N ASP A 84 -6.01 2.34 11.44
CA ASP A 84 -6.27 1.69 10.16
C ASP A 84 -5.62 2.55 9.06
N ASN A 85 -4.88 1.92 8.17
CA ASN A 85 -4.14 2.69 7.18
C ASN A 85 -4.15 2.01 5.82
N ILE A 86 -4.16 2.83 4.78
CA ILE A 86 -4.04 2.42 3.39
C ILE A 86 -2.76 3.02 2.85
N SER A 87 -1.90 2.20 2.27
CA SER A 87 -0.74 2.71 1.54
C SER A 87 -0.81 2.35 0.06
N ILE A 88 -0.26 3.24 -0.76
CA ILE A 88 -0.19 3.07 -2.21
C ILE A 88 1.26 3.16 -2.62
N GLU A 89 1.70 2.20 -3.41
CA GLU A 89 3.03 2.20 -4.04
C GLU A 89 2.95 1.63 -5.45
N VAL A 90 3.82 2.11 -6.33
CA VAL A 90 3.97 1.57 -7.69
C VAL A 90 5.34 0.91 -7.78
N GLY A 91 5.34 -0.33 -8.22
CA GLY A 91 6.54 -1.12 -8.39
C GLY A 91 6.69 -1.65 -9.80
N THR A 92 7.90 -2.09 -10.13
CA THR A 92 8.19 -2.76 -11.40
C THR A 92 8.33 -4.26 -11.20
N ASN A 93 8.05 -5.00 -12.26
CA ASN A 93 8.25 -6.45 -12.31
C ASN A 93 8.74 -6.85 -13.72
N ARG A 94 8.96 -8.13 -13.95
CA ARG A 94 9.45 -8.67 -15.23
C ARG A 94 8.37 -9.26 -16.13
N TYR A 95 7.12 -9.19 -15.71
CA TYR A 95 6.01 -9.81 -16.40
C TYR A 95 5.29 -8.77 -17.27
N SER A 96 4.95 -9.13 -18.49
CA SER A 96 4.04 -8.32 -19.30
C SER A 96 2.62 -8.41 -18.73
N GLU A 97 1.76 -7.52 -19.17
CA GLU A 97 0.35 -7.57 -18.79
C GLU A 97 -0.31 -8.89 -19.22
N GLU A 98 0.05 -9.46 -20.37
CA GLU A 98 -0.43 -10.77 -20.82
C GLU A 98 0.04 -11.91 -19.91
N ASP A 99 1.19 -11.77 -19.27
CA ASP A 99 1.77 -12.73 -18.33
C ASP A 99 1.30 -12.53 -16.87
N HIS A 100 0.22 -11.80 -16.64
CA HIS A 100 -0.28 -11.45 -15.30
C HIS A 100 -0.50 -12.66 -14.37
N VAL A 101 -0.79 -13.83 -14.93
CA VAL A 101 -0.94 -15.09 -14.17
C VAL A 101 0.38 -15.49 -13.51
N ASN A 102 1.51 -15.35 -14.22
CA ASN A 102 2.84 -15.64 -13.68
C ASN A 102 3.25 -14.63 -12.59
N PHE A 103 2.85 -13.36 -12.76
CA PHE A 103 2.99 -12.35 -11.72
C PHE A 103 2.20 -12.73 -10.46
N ARG A 104 0.90 -13.05 -10.60
CA ARG A 104 0.07 -13.54 -9.49
C ARG A 104 0.73 -14.71 -8.76
N ASP A 105 1.20 -15.72 -9.49
CA ASP A 105 1.79 -16.91 -8.89
C ASP A 105 3.09 -16.60 -8.13
N ALA A 106 3.83 -15.58 -8.56
CA ALA A 106 5.00 -15.09 -7.82
C ALA A 106 4.58 -14.42 -6.50
N ILE A 107 3.55 -13.57 -6.53
CA ILE A 107 2.99 -12.93 -5.33
C ILE A 107 2.42 -13.97 -4.37
N VAL A 108 1.62 -14.92 -4.84
CA VAL A 108 1.05 -16.00 -4.00
C VAL A 108 2.15 -16.76 -3.28
N ARG A 109 3.24 -17.14 -3.96
CA ARG A 109 4.37 -17.82 -3.30
C ARG A 109 4.98 -16.99 -2.19
N GLN A 110 5.19 -15.70 -2.42
CA GLN A 110 5.75 -14.77 -1.44
C GLN A 110 4.82 -14.63 -0.22
N LEU A 111 3.54 -14.36 -0.47
CA LEU A 111 2.55 -14.17 0.59
C LEU A 111 2.28 -15.46 1.39
N THR A 112 2.35 -16.63 0.76
CA THR A 112 2.24 -17.92 1.45
C THR A 112 3.37 -18.12 2.45
N ILE A 113 4.60 -17.79 2.07
CA ILE A 113 5.76 -17.86 2.98
C ILE A 113 5.56 -16.88 4.16
N GLN A 114 5.15 -15.65 3.86
CA GLN A 114 4.89 -14.62 4.86
C GLN A 114 3.80 -15.06 5.84
N ALA A 115 2.62 -15.42 5.36
CA ALA A 115 1.49 -15.85 6.18
C ALA A 115 1.86 -17.06 7.05
N SER A 116 2.54 -18.05 6.47
CA SER A 116 3.00 -19.24 7.20
C SER A 116 3.98 -18.90 8.34
N SER A 117 4.83 -17.89 8.15
CA SER A 117 5.83 -17.50 9.16
C SER A 117 5.21 -16.91 10.44
N VAL A 118 4.01 -16.36 10.34
CA VAL A 118 3.26 -15.74 11.44
C VAL A 118 2.02 -16.54 11.84
N GLY A 119 1.75 -17.66 11.16
CA GLY A 119 0.58 -18.50 11.42
C GLY A 119 -0.74 -17.90 10.96
N ALA A 120 -0.67 -16.97 9.99
CA ALA A 120 -1.84 -16.31 9.43
C ALA A 120 -2.51 -17.15 8.33
N GLU A 121 -3.80 -16.90 8.12
CA GLU A 121 -4.54 -17.42 6.98
C GLU A 121 -4.37 -16.51 5.76
N LEU A 122 -4.10 -17.08 4.59
CA LEU A 122 -4.04 -16.38 3.32
C LEU A 122 -5.20 -16.81 2.43
N THR A 123 -5.97 -15.85 1.96
CA THR A 123 -6.97 -16.04 0.89
C THR A 123 -6.68 -15.10 -0.27
N GLY A 124 -7.18 -15.41 -1.46
CA GLY A 124 -6.95 -14.56 -2.63
C GLY A 124 -7.97 -14.80 -3.72
N GLU A 125 -8.25 -13.75 -4.48
CA GLU A 125 -9.15 -13.79 -5.62
C GLU A 125 -8.67 -12.86 -6.73
N GLY A 126 -9.15 -13.10 -7.96
CA GLY A 126 -8.91 -12.24 -9.11
C GLY A 126 -10.19 -11.51 -9.50
N ALA A 127 -10.04 -10.27 -9.94
CA ALA A 127 -11.12 -9.40 -10.40
C ALA A 127 -10.60 -8.44 -11.48
N PHE A 128 -11.39 -7.44 -11.79
CA PHE A 128 -11.00 -6.27 -12.56
C PHE A 128 -11.30 -5.01 -11.75
N THR A 129 -10.52 -3.94 -11.98
CA THR A 129 -10.84 -2.60 -11.51
C THR A 129 -12.01 -2.02 -12.29
N ALA A 130 -12.55 -0.87 -11.87
CA ALA A 130 -13.53 -0.14 -12.66
C ALA A 130 -12.98 0.41 -13.98
N GLN A 131 -11.66 0.44 -14.15
CA GLN A 131 -10.93 0.81 -15.37
C GLN A 131 -10.62 -0.40 -16.28
N GLU A 132 -11.13 -1.60 -15.91
CA GLU A 132 -10.91 -2.87 -16.61
C GLU A 132 -9.49 -3.44 -16.51
N ASP A 133 -8.62 -2.88 -15.63
CA ASP A 133 -7.31 -3.46 -15.34
C ASP A 133 -7.45 -4.75 -14.52
N VAL A 134 -6.54 -5.71 -14.76
CA VAL A 134 -6.48 -6.93 -13.97
C VAL A 134 -6.12 -6.61 -12.52
N LEU A 135 -6.93 -7.11 -11.60
CA LEU A 135 -6.79 -6.91 -10.16
C LEU A 135 -6.67 -8.25 -9.44
N TYR A 136 -5.63 -8.41 -8.64
CA TYR A 136 -5.50 -9.50 -7.69
C TYR A 136 -5.63 -8.99 -6.26
N MET A 137 -6.53 -9.60 -5.50
CA MET A 137 -6.80 -9.25 -4.11
C MET A 137 -6.37 -10.39 -3.19
N PHE A 138 -5.59 -10.09 -2.17
CA PHE A 138 -5.15 -11.05 -1.15
C PHE A 138 -5.52 -10.53 0.23
N THR A 139 -5.98 -11.42 1.08
CA THR A 139 -6.25 -11.14 2.48
C THR A 139 -5.39 -12.04 3.34
N ILE A 140 -4.66 -11.44 4.28
CA ILE A 140 -3.88 -12.13 5.31
C ILE A 140 -4.55 -11.82 6.64
N SER A 141 -5.05 -12.85 7.30
CA SER A 141 -5.78 -12.72 8.57
C SER A 141 -4.92 -13.27 9.70
N GLU A 142 -4.51 -12.38 10.60
CA GLU A 142 -3.89 -12.68 11.88
C GLU A 142 -4.93 -12.51 13.00
N GLU A 143 -4.61 -12.94 14.24
CA GLU A 143 -5.55 -12.89 15.37
C GLU A 143 -6.10 -11.48 15.65
N ALA A 144 -5.29 -10.44 15.45
CA ALA A 144 -5.61 -9.06 15.81
C ALA A 144 -5.59 -8.08 14.62
N VAL A 145 -5.14 -8.50 13.45
CA VAL A 145 -4.92 -7.60 12.30
C VAL A 145 -5.34 -8.30 11.02
N VAL A 146 -6.07 -7.60 10.18
CA VAL A 146 -6.37 -8.05 8.82
C VAL A 146 -5.64 -7.14 7.83
N THR A 147 -4.84 -7.76 6.97
CA THR A 147 -4.18 -7.06 5.88
C THR A 147 -4.84 -7.42 4.56
N LYS A 148 -5.17 -6.42 3.74
CA LYS A 148 -5.63 -6.64 2.36
C LYS A 148 -4.66 -6.00 1.38
N GLN A 149 -4.34 -6.71 0.33
CA GLN A 149 -3.43 -6.27 -0.72
C GLN A 149 -4.14 -6.35 -2.06
N PHE A 150 -4.18 -5.22 -2.77
CA PHE A 150 -4.80 -5.08 -4.08
C PHE A 150 -3.70 -4.78 -5.08
N TYR A 151 -3.39 -5.73 -5.95
CA TYR A 151 -2.39 -5.59 -7.02
C TYR A 151 -3.10 -5.28 -8.33
N ILE A 152 -2.99 -4.05 -8.80
CA ILE A 152 -3.44 -3.61 -10.11
C ILE A 152 -2.27 -3.85 -11.07
N VAL A 153 -2.50 -4.68 -12.09
CA VAL A 153 -1.44 -5.14 -13.00
C VAL A 153 -1.31 -4.17 -14.18
N GLY A 154 -0.09 -3.78 -14.49
CA GLY A 154 0.28 -3.08 -15.72
C GLY A 154 1.41 -3.79 -16.44
N ASP A 155 1.82 -3.28 -17.60
CA ASP A 155 2.94 -3.86 -18.36
C ASP A 155 4.27 -3.63 -17.62
N GLN A 156 4.89 -4.72 -17.14
CA GLN A 156 6.12 -4.75 -16.35
C GLN A 156 6.07 -3.88 -15.06
N ARG A 157 4.89 -3.56 -14.58
CA ARG A 157 4.65 -2.74 -13.38
C ARG A 157 3.39 -3.21 -12.65
N TYR A 158 3.22 -2.74 -11.44
CA TYR A 158 2.02 -2.95 -10.64
C TYR A 158 1.80 -1.74 -9.72
N CYS A 159 0.54 -1.44 -9.43
CA CYS A 159 0.19 -0.62 -8.28
C CYS A 159 -0.27 -1.54 -7.15
N LEU A 160 0.26 -1.34 -5.96
CA LEU A 160 -0.17 -2.02 -4.74
C LEU A 160 -0.91 -1.03 -3.84
N VAL A 161 -2.20 -1.26 -3.65
CA VAL A 161 -2.98 -0.65 -2.58
C VAL A 161 -2.99 -1.64 -1.41
N HIS A 162 -2.44 -1.24 -0.27
CA HIS A 162 -2.25 -2.10 0.89
C HIS A 162 -3.01 -1.52 2.09
N LEU A 163 -3.98 -2.24 2.59
CA LEU A 163 -4.72 -1.94 3.81
C LEU A 163 -4.12 -2.72 4.98
N THR A 164 -3.84 -2.03 6.08
CA THR A 164 -3.66 -2.64 7.41
C THR A 164 -4.84 -2.24 8.28
N ASN A 165 -5.66 -3.20 8.67
CA ASN A 165 -6.87 -3.00 9.44
C ASN A 165 -6.71 -3.59 10.84
N PHE A 166 -6.59 -2.72 11.83
CA PHE A 166 -6.44 -3.05 13.26
C PHE A 166 -7.77 -3.09 13.98
N THR A 167 -8.77 -2.33 13.50
CA THR A 167 -10.06 -2.17 14.17
C THR A 167 -11.10 -3.20 13.72
N GLY A 168 -10.88 -3.85 12.57
CA GLY A 168 -11.84 -4.72 11.92
C GLY A 168 -12.94 -3.94 11.18
N SER A 169 -12.74 -2.64 10.92
CA SER A 169 -13.69 -1.80 10.19
C SER A 169 -13.90 -2.30 8.77
N GLU A 170 -15.17 -2.48 8.37
CA GLU A 170 -15.52 -2.80 6.99
C GLU A 170 -15.29 -1.61 6.07
N SER A 171 -15.51 -0.36 6.56
CA SER A 171 -15.30 0.88 5.80
C SER A 171 -13.86 1.04 5.32
N ALA A 172 -12.87 0.61 6.10
CA ALA A 172 -11.47 0.63 5.68
C ALA A 172 -11.22 -0.30 4.48
N GLY A 173 -11.88 -1.46 4.46
CA GLY A 173 -11.84 -2.38 3.32
C GLY A 173 -12.49 -1.82 2.07
N GLU A 174 -13.62 -1.13 2.23
CA GLU A 174 -14.34 -0.46 1.14
C GLU A 174 -13.52 0.72 0.58
N ALA A 175 -12.88 1.51 1.45
CA ALA A 175 -12.02 2.62 1.04
C ALA A 175 -10.80 2.13 0.23
N ALA A 176 -10.11 1.09 0.71
CA ALA A 176 -8.98 0.50 -0.02
C ALA A 176 -9.40 -0.04 -1.40
N ARG A 177 -10.56 -0.67 -1.47
CA ARG A 177 -11.12 -1.15 -2.74
C ARG A 177 -11.49 0.01 -3.66
N ALA A 178 -12.12 1.07 -3.17
CA ALA A 178 -12.48 2.25 -3.96
C ALA A 178 -11.25 2.95 -4.54
N ILE A 179 -10.15 3.04 -3.78
CA ILE A 179 -8.87 3.54 -4.27
C ILE A 179 -8.36 2.65 -5.41
N ALA A 180 -8.35 1.33 -5.23
CA ALA A 180 -7.91 0.40 -6.25
C ALA A 180 -8.76 0.47 -7.53
N ASP A 181 -10.08 0.60 -7.40
CA ASP A 181 -11.01 0.71 -8.52
C ASP A 181 -10.87 2.03 -9.29
N SER A 182 -10.46 3.10 -8.62
CA SER A 182 -10.29 4.43 -9.23
C SER A 182 -8.89 4.65 -9.80
N PHE A 183 -7.94 3.75 -9.54
CA PHE A 183 -6.56 3.89 -10.02
C PHE A 183 -6.50 3.87 -11.55
N THR A 184 -5.71 4.79 -12.10
CA THR A 184 -5.47 4.91 -13.55
C THR A 184 -3.98 5.08 -13.79
N TRP A 185 -3.44 4.30 -14.72
CA TRP A 185 -2.04 4.40 -15.15
C TRP A 185 -1.78 5.70 -15.94
N GLU A 186 -0.63 6.34 -15.67
CA GLU A 186 -0.06 7.41 -16.50
C GLU A 186 0.97 6.86 -17.50
#